data_e98d0209cf87e5512daecd565c48054d
#
_entry.id   e98d0209cf87e5512daecd565c48054d
#
_cell.length_a   1.000
_cell.length_b   1.000
_cell.length_c   1.000
_cell.angle_alpha   90.00
_cell.angle_beta   90.00
_cell.angle_gamma   90.00
#
_symmetry.space_group_name_H-M   'P 1'
#
loop_
_entity.id
_entity.type
_entity.pdbx_description
1 polymer ?
#
loop_
_entity_poly.entity_id
_entity_poly.type
_entity_poly.pdbx_seq_one_letter_code
_entity_poly.pdbx_strand_id
1 'polypeptide(L)'
;LLNLKGMEVIVRKSKLNKAKIPAWIGGRFSFSSNLSDLLKNTFHNKKNYSTKEFKALDSMFNQQNRESKIPKSDELLIERFKTKEGFHTLFYLFEGYAVNEAVSSLLAYRISLLYPITFTISVNDYGFELLSDQEFDRDIFMENNLLTKDYLLDDLSKSVNISEMSRRKFREIAVISGLVFQGYPTKPVKTKQLQSGSQLF
;
A
#
# COMPACT_ATOMS: atom_id res chain seq x y z
N LEU A 1 17.18 -24.67 16.58
CA LEU A 1 16.28 -24.40 17.68
C LEU A 1 15.84 -25.74 18.29
N LEU A 2 15.91 -25.87 19.61
CA LEU A 2 15.35 -27.00 20.35
C LEU A 2 14.10 -26.61 21.11
N ASN A 3 14.18 -25.52 21.87
CA ASN A 3 13.08 -25.05 22.69
C ASN A 3 13.21 -23.54 22.96
N LEU A 4 12.09 -22.91 23.30
CA LEU A 4 12.00 -21.55 23.82
C LEU A 4 11.43 -21.63 25.24
N LYS A 5 12.17 -21.09 26.20
CA LYS A 5 11.74 -21.08 27.62
C LYS A 5 11.82 -19.65 28.15
N GLY A 6 10.69 -18.95 28.14
CA GLY A 6 10.66 -17.52 28.46
C GLY A 6 11.50 -16.72 27.47
N MET A 7 12.52 -16.03 27.95
CA MET A 7 13.47 -15.25 27.12
C MET A 7 14.70 -16.08 26.70
N GLU A 8 14.79 -17.34 27.10
CA GLU A 8 15.90 -18.20 26.74
C GLU A 8 15.61 -18.99 25.47
N VAL A 9 16.58 -19.00 24.57
CA VAL A 9 16.53 -19.76 23.32
C VAL A 9 17.51 -20.93 23.40
N ILE A 10 17.00 -22.15 23.56
CA ILE A 10 17.83 -23.34 23.67
C ILE A 10 18.14 -23.84 22.25
N VAL A 11 19.41 -23.87 21.89
CA VAL A 11 19.88 -24.24 20.56
C VAL A 11 20.88 -25.39 20.63
N ARG A 12 21.00 -26.14 19.54
CA ARG A 12 22.02 -27.18 19.35
C ARG A 12 22.72 -26.94 18.02
N LYS A 13 24.02 -27.19 17.95
CA LYS A 13 24.77 -27.14 16.71
C LYS A 13 24.11 -28.08 15.66
N SER A 14 23.76 -27.55 14.51
CA SER A 14 23.19 -28.35 13.44
C SER A 14 24.25 -29.23 12.79
N LYS A 15 23.89 -30.49 12.48
CA LYS A 15 24.70 -31.46 11.69
C LYS A 15 24.28 -31.47 10.23
N LEU A 16 23.29 -30.63 9.83
CA LEU A 16 22.78 -30.59 8.47
C LEU A 16 23.73 -29.82 7.56
N ASN A 17 24.10 -30.41 6.45
CA ASN A 17 24.90 -29.75 5.42
C ASN A 17 24.14 -28.68 4.61
N LYS A 18 22.80 -28.66 4.72
CA LYS A 18 21.94 -27.66 4.11
C LYS A 18 21.16 -26.95 5.22
N ALA A 19 21.58 -25.75 5.58
CA ALA A 19 20.80 -24.87 6.44
C ALA A 19 19.84 -24.05 5.60
N LYS A 20 18.62 -23.81 6.11
CA LYS A 20 17.76 -22.75 5.55
C LYS A 20 18.38 -21.42 5.91
N ILE A 21 18.71 -20.61 4.91
CA ILE A 21 19.09 -19.22 5.13
C ILE A 21 17.83 -18.52 5.63
N PRO A 22 17.85 -17.88 6.82
CA PRO A 22 16.71 -17.13 7.29
C PRO A 22 16.43 -15.99 6.29
N ALA A 23 15.23 -15.98 5.74
CA ALA A 23 14.76 -14.83 4.97
C ALA A 23 14.27 -13.77 5.96
N TRP A 24 14.86 -12.61 5.89
CA TRP A 24 14.43 -11.45 6.64
C TRP A 24 13.78 -10.45 5.69
N ILE A 25 12.53 -10.09 5.98
CA ILE A 25 11.85 -9.03 5.26
C ILE A 25 12.32 -7.72 5.88
N GLY A 26 13.24 -7.05 5.20
CA GLY A 26 13.72 -5.72 5.58
C GLY A 26 12.62 -4.66 5.44
N GLY A 27 12.96 -3.41 5.78
CA GLY A 27 12.09 -2.27 5.54
C GLY A 27 11.76 -2.13 4.06
N ARG A 28 10.52 -1.74 3.76
CA ARG A 28 10.09 -1.49 2.39
C ARG A 28 10.59 -0.11 1.97
N PHE A 29 11.43 -0.07 0.95
CA PHE A 29 11.83 1.19 0.31
C PHE A 29 10.81 1.53 -0.78
N SER A 30 10.33 2.76 -0.76
CA SER A 30 9.51 3.30 -1.84
C SER A 30 10.37 3.55 -3.08
N PHE A 31 9.78 3.46 -4.26
CA PHE A 31 10.45 3.90 -5.48
C PHE A 31 10.83 5.37 -5.37
N SER A 32 12.01 5.71 -5.90
CA SER A 32 12.39 7.10 -6.10
C SER A 32 11.63 7.68 -7.29
N SER A 33 11.45 9.00 -7.32
CA SER A 33 10.80 9.69 -8.46
C SER A 33 11.46 9.34 -9.79
N ASN A 34 12.79 9.28 -9.84
CA ASN A 34 13.51 8.91 -11.06
C ASN A 34 13.19 7.50 -11.55
N LEU A 35 13.06 6.53 -10.63
CA LEU A 35 12.66 5.16 -10.99
C LEU A 35 11.21 5.11 -11.44
N SER A 36 10.33 5.83 -10.79
CA SER A 36 8.92 5.95 -11.13
C SER A 36 8.72 6.50 -12.53
N ASP A 37 9.39 7.61 -12.86
CA ASP A 37 9.36 8.22 -14.19
C ASP A 37 9.93 7.30 -15.26
N LEU A 38 11.04 6.62 -14.96
CA LEU A 38 11.65 5.66 -15.88
C LEU A 38 10.68 4.50 -16.18
N LEU A 39 10.03 3.95 -15.18
CA LEU A 39 9.06 2.87 -15.35
C LEU A 39 7.86 3.32 -16.18
N LYS A 40 7.26 4.47 -15.87
CA LYS A 40 6.16 5.07 -16.62
C LYS A 40 6.49 5.22 -18.09
N ASN A 41 7.62 5.87 -18.38
CA ASN A 41 8.11 6.09 -19.75
C ASN A 41 8.40 4.77 -20.47
N THR A 42 8.96 3.80 -19.76
CA THR A 42 9.34 2.50 -20.34
C THR A 42 8.09 1.69 -20.68
N PHE A 43 7.07 1.66 -19.83
CA PHE A 43 5.82 0.95 -20.10
C PHE A 43 5.05 1.57 -21.26
N HIS A 44 5.01 2.89 -21.35
CA HIS A 44 4.39 3.57 -22.49
C HIS A 44 5.13 3.30 -23.80
N ASN A 45 6.47 3.36 -23.78
CA ASN A 45 7.32 3.20 -24.96
C ASN A 45 7.81 1.77 -25.18
N LYS A 46 7.10 0.75 -24.69
CA LYS A 46 7.54 -0.65 -24.70
C LYS A 46 8.02 -1.16 -26.07
N LYS A 47 7.52 -0.62 -27.17
CA LYS A 47 7.95 -0.99 -28.54
C LYS A 47 9.43 -0.75 -28.79
N ASN A 48 10.05 0.14 -28.03
CA ASN A 48 11.46 0.50 -28.16
C ASN A 48 12.38 -0.43 -27.36
N TYR A 49 11.82 -1.34 -26.56
CA TYR A 49 12.58 -2.22 -25.66
C TYR A 49 12.40 -3.68 -26.09
N SER A 50 13.49 -4.34 -26.45
CA SER A 50 13.52 -5.73 -26.90
C SER A 50 14.20 -6.67 -25.89
N THR A 51 14.28 -6.27 -24.61
CA THR A 51 14.93 -7.08 -23.58
C THR A 51 14.10 -8.34 -23.25
N LYS A 52 14.75 -9.33 -22.63
CA LYS A 52 14.07 -10.59 -22.23
C LYS A 52 12.96 -10.34 -21.22
N GLU A 53 13.16 -9.38 -20.32
CA GLU A 53 12.21 -8.96 -19.30
C GLU A 53 10.93 -8.40 -19.94
N PHE A 54 11.06 -7.52 -20.92
CA PHE A 54 9.91 -6.97 -21.64
C PHE A 54 9.14 -8.03 -22.40
N LYS A 55 9.84 -8.97 -23.07
CA LYS A 55 9.18 -10.10 -23.74
C LYS A 55 8.40 -10.97 -22.77
N ALA A 56 8.90 -11.17 -21.55
CA ALA A 56 8.18 -11.91 -20.52
C ALA A 56 6.89 -11.22 -20.06
N LEU A 57 6.82 -9.89 -20.15
CA LEU A 57 5.65 -9.07 -19.80
C LEU A 57 4.67 -8.84 -20.96
N ASP A 58 4.99 -9.28 -22.20
CA ASP A 58 4.17 -9.01 -23.38
C ASP A 58 2.73 -9.52 -23.25
N SER A 59 2.54 -10.69 -22.66
CA SER A 59 1.20 -11.26 -22.47
C SER A 59 0.34 -10.38 -21.54
N MET A 60 0.94 -9.88 -20.46
CA MET A 60 0.28 -8.97 -19.50
C MET A 60 -0.06 -7.63 -20.16
N PHE A 61 0.87 -7.02 -20.88
CA PHE A 61 0.63 -5.75 -21.57
C PHE A 61 -0.42 -5.88 -22.69
N ASN A 62 -0.43 -7.01 -23.40
CA ASN A 62 -1.43 -7.26 -24.43
C ASN A 62 -2.81 -7.46 -23.83
N GLN A 63 -2.91 -8.12 -22.67
CA GLN A 63 -4.17 -8.23 -21.94
C GLN A 63 -4.62 -6.86 -21.44
N GLN A 64 -3.74 -6.07 -20.82
CA GLN A 64 -4.06 -4.72 -20.36
C GLN A 64 -4.60 -3.85 -21.50
N ASN A 65 -3.96 -3.85 -22.68
CA ASN A 65 -4.43 -3.09 -23.83
C ASN A 65 -5.75 -3.59 -24.42
N ARG A 66 -6.09 -4.86 -24.21
CA ARG A 66 -7.36 -5.44 -24.69
C ARG A 66 -8.50 -5.09 -23.75
N GLU A 67 -8.29 -5.14 -22.45
CA GLU A 67 -9.34 -4.95 -21.44
C GLU A 67 -9.46 -3.47 -21.02
N SER A 68 -8.35 -2.71 -21.13
CA SER A 68 -8.25 -1.33 -20.68
C SER A 68 -7.21 -0.55 -21.53
N LYS A 69 -6.31 0.19 -20.88
CA LYS A 69 -5.30 1.02 -21.53
C LYS A 69 -3.96 0.96 -20.78
N ILE A 70 -2.86 1.17 -21.49
CA ILE A 70 -1.58 1.56 -20.89
C ILE A 70 -1.49 3.08 -20.97
N PRO A 71 -1.48 3.81 -19.84
CA PRO A 71 -1.48 5.26 -19.85
C PRO A 71 -0.16 5.82 -20.41
N LYS A 72 -0.20 7.03 -20.94
CA LYS A 72 1.00 7.79 -21.27
C LYS A 72 1.65 8.33 -20.00
N SER A 73 2.88 8.87 -20.14
CA SER A 73 3.62 9.41 -19.00
C SER A 73 2.92 10.59 -18.30
N ASP A 74 2.09 11.33 -19.02
CA ASP A 74 1.30 12.49 -18.58
C ASP A 74 -0.18 12.16 -18.29
N GLU A 75 -0.57 10.89 -18.43
CA GLU A 75 -1.93 10.42 -18.15
C GLU A 75 -2.00 9.71 -16.80
N LEU A 76 -3.09 9.91 -16.07
CA LEU A 76 -3.48 9.10 -14.92
C LEU A 76 -4.55 8.09 -15.36
N LEU A 77 -4.26 6.80 -15.21
CA LEU A 77 -5.26 5.76 -15.41
C LEU A 77 -6.02 5.52 -14.10
N ILE A 78 -7.36 5.60 -14.19
CA ILE A 78 -8.27 5.22 -13.12
C ILE A 78 -9.17 4.11 -13.65
N GLU A 79 -9.12 2.94 -13.04
CA GLU A 79 -9.97 1.80 -13.40
C GLU A 79 -11.02 1.57 -12.31
N ARG A 80 -12.25 1.29 -12.73
CA ARG A 80 -13.35 1.01 -11.81
C ARG A 80 -14.08 -0.25 -12.24
N PHE A 81 -14.31 -1.13 -11.28
CA PHE A 81 -15.08 -2.36 -11.48
C PHE A 81 -15.73 -2.80 -10.17
N LYS A 82 -16.63 -3.76 -10.27
CA LYS A 82 -17.35 -4.35 -9.13
C LYS A 82 -17.01 -5.82 -9.00
N THR A 83 -16.76 -6.25 -7.77
CA THR A 83 -16.66 -7.68 -7.41
C THR A 83 -17.65 -8.03 -6.30
N LYS A 84 -17.52 -9.25 -5.76
CA LYS A 84 -18.28 -9.65 -4.57
C LYS A 84 -17.86 -8.91 -3.31
N GLU A 85 -16.66 -8.34 -3.28
CA GLU A 85 -16.10 -7.59 -2.16
C GLU A 85 -16.60 -6.13 -2.13
N GLY A 86 -17.02 -5.60 -3.27
CA GLY A 86 -17.51 -4.24 -3.40
C GLY A 86 -17.12 -3.56 -4.70
N PHE A 87 -17.07 -2.25 -4.64
CA PHE A 87 -16.69 -1.36 -5.75
C PHE A 87 -15.22 -0.98 -5.62
N HIS A 88 -14.43 -1.36 -6.61
CA HIS A 88 -13.01 -1.11 -6.70
C HIS A 88 -12.73 0.13 -7.53
N THR A 89 -11.90 1.02 -7.04
CA THR A 89 -11.36 2.14 -7.82
C THR A 89 -9.85 2.13 -7.69
N LEU A 90 -9.15 1.80 -8.78
CA LEU A 90 -7.70 1.71 -8.83
C LEU A 90 -7.12 2.95 -9.48
N PHE A 91 -6.04 3.46 -8.91
CA PHE A 91 -5.30 4.63 -9.41
C PHE A 91 -3.86 4.21 -9.71
N TYR A 92 -3.41 4.40 -10.93
CA TYR A 92 -2.07 4.04 -11.37
C TYR A 92 -1.20 5.29 -11.52
N LEU A 93 -0.68 5.78 -10.38
CA LEU A 93 0.13 6.99 -10.34
C LEU A 93 1.60 6.75 -10.71
N PHE A 94 2.15 5.59 -10.32
CA PHE A 94 3.58 5.27 -10.46
C PHE A 94 4.50 6.24 -9.71
N GLU A 95 4.11 6.73 -8.54
CA GLU A 95 4.87 7.73 -7.77
C GLU A 95 5.60 7.11 -6.55
N GLY A 96 5.56 5.78 -6.43
CA GLY A 96 6.13 5.06 -5.30
C GLY A 96 5.20 5.01 -4.10
N TYR A 97 5.50 4.06 -3.20
CA TYR A 97 4.60 3.71 -2.09
C TYR A 97 4.23 4.90 -1.21
N ALA A 98 5.20 5.75 -0.82
CA ALA A 98 4.94 6.83 0.14
C ALA A 98 3.97 7.90 -0.43
N VAL A 99 4.14 8.25 -1.71
CA VAL A 99 3.25 9.21 -2.37
C VAL A 99 1.88 8.60 -2.59
N ASN A 100 1.82 7.35 -3.06
CA ASN A 100 0.56 6.64 -3.27
C ASN A 100 -0.22 6.47 -1.96
N GLU A 101 0.46 6.21 -0.84
CA GLU A 101 -0.12 6.13 0.49
C GLU A 101 -0.73 7.46 0.93
N ALA A 102 -0.02 8.56 0.74
CA ALA A 102 -0.51 9.90 1.07
C ALA A 102 -1.72 10.31 0.22
N VAL A 103 -1.61 10.11 -1.11
CA VAL A 103 -2.69 10.47 -2.05
C VAL A 103 -3.94 9.62 -1.83
N SER A 104 -3.78 8.31 -1.55
CA SER A 104 -4.93 7.44 -1.27
C SER A 104 -5.71 7.89 -0.03
N SER A 105 -5.00 8.25 1.03
CA SER A 105 -5.63 8.77 2.26
C SER A 105 -6.32 10.11 2.03
N LEU A 106 -5.66 11.00 1.29
CA LEU A 106 -6.22 12.30 0.92
C LEU A 106 -7.51 12.16 0.10
N LEU A 107 -7.49 11.32 -0.93
CA LEU A 107 -8.67 11.10 -1.77
C LEU A 107 -9.80 10.43 -1.00
N ALA A 108 -9.51 9.40 -0.21
CA ALA A 108 -10.51 8.77 0.63
C ALA A 108 -11.16 9.78 1.59
N TYR A 109 -10.37 10.67 2.20
CA TYR A 109 -10.86 11.74 3.04
C TYR A 109 -11.75 12.72 2.27
N ARG A 110 -11.28 13.28 1.15
CA ARG A 110 -12.02 14.26 0.35
C ARG A 110 -13.33 13.68 -0.21
N ILE A 111 -13.32 12.43 -0.66
CA ILE A 111 -14.54 11.74 -1.10
C ILE A 111 -15.51 11.55 0.08
N SER A 112 -15.01 11.20 1.27
CA SER A 112 -15.85 11.02 2.45
C SER A 112 -16.54 12.32 2.93
N LEU A 113 -16.03 13.49 2.56
CA LEU A 113 -16.69 14.76 2.82
C LEU A 113 -17.92 15.00 1.93
N LEU A 114 -17.96 14.36 0.76
CA LEU A 114 -19.04 14.50 -0.22
C LEU A 114 -20.07 13.36 -0.10
N TYR A 115 -19.60 12.17 0.26
CA TYR A 115 -20.41 10.97 0.38
C TYR A 115 -20.14 10.27 1.72
N PRO A 116 -21.13 9.72 2.40
CA PRO A 116 -20.94 8.96 3.64
C PRO A 116 -20.40 7.55 3.36
N ILE A 117 -19.22 7.49 2.73
CA ILE A 117 -18.55 6.26 2.28
C ILE A 117 -17.26 6.07 3.06
N THR A 118 -16.98 4.83 3.43
CA THR A 118 -15.70 4.40 3.98
C THR A 118 -14.95 3.56 2.97
N PHE A 119 -13.62 3.65 3.01
CA PHE A 119 -12.75 2.93 2.08
C PHE A 119 -11.79 1.99 2.81
N THR A 120 -11.65 0.79 2.28
CA THR A 120 -10.46 -0.04 2.51
C THR A 120 -9.40 0.36 1.50
N ILE A 121 -8.20 0.71 1.97
CA ILE A 121 -7.12 1.23 1.14
C ILE A 121 -6.04 0.16 1.01
N SER A 122 -5.67 -0.17 -0.23
CA SER A 122 -4.52 -1.02 -0.57
C SER A 122 -3.53 -0.22 -1.40
N VAL A 123 -2.24 -0.24 -1.02
CA VAL A 123 -1.20 0.60 -1.64
C VAL A 123 0.00 -0.22 -2.04
N ASN A 124 0.59 0.11 -3.20
CA ASN A 124 1.90 -0.36 -3.64
C ASN A 124 2.68 0.77 -4.35
N ASP A 125 3.85 0.47 -4.89
CA ASP A 125 4.67 1.47 -5.55
C ASP A 125 4.10 1.96 -6.89
N TYR A 126 3.21 1.19 -7.53
CA TYR A 126 2.61 1.53 -8.82
C TYR A 126 1.33 2.35 -8.68
N GLY A 127 0.64 2.23 -7.56
CA GLY A 127 -0.64 2.90 -7.35
C GLY A 127 -1.32 2.46 -6.07
N PHE A 128 -2.63 2.70 -6.02
CA PHE A 128 -3.46 2.32 -4.89
C PHE A 128 -4.89 1.99 -5.32
N GLU A 129 -5.57 1.30 -4.44
CA GLU A 129 -6.97 0.93 -4.56
C GLU A 129 -7.78 1.57 -3.44
N LEU A 130 -8.94 2.09 -3.79
CA LEU A 130 -10.03 2.43 -2.87
C LEU A 130 -11.17 1.43 -3.08
N LEU A 131 -11.38 0.56 -2.10
CA LEU A 131 -12.47 -0.42 -2.08
C LEU A 131 -13.57 0.08 -1.14
N SER A 132 -14.81 0.13 -1.63
CA SER A 132 -16.00 0.52 -0.85
C SER A 132 -17.16 -0.44 -1.06
N ASP A 133 -18.07 -0.48 -0.11
CA ASP A 133 -19.35 -1.22 -0.20
C ASP A 133 -20.41 -0.47 -1.02
N GLN A 134 -20.21 0.84 -1.23
CA GLN A 134 -21.12 1.71 -1.97
C GLN A 134 -20.45 2.28 -3.22
N GLU A 135 -21.22 2.44 -4.27
CA GLU A 135 -20.81 3.12 -5.47
C GLU A 135 -20.90 4.64 -5.28
N PHE A 136 -19.95 5.38 -5.84
CA PHE A 136 -19.99 6.83 -5.94
C PHE A 136 -19.78 7.25 -7.41
N ASP A 137 -20.24 8.45 -7.74
CA ASP A 137 -20.17 8.93 -9.12
C ASP A 137 -18.71 9.10 -9.58
N ARG A 138 -18.41 8.65 -10.82
CA ARG A 138 -17.11 8.79 -11.43
C ARG A 138 -16.76 10.24 -11.74
N ASP A 139 -17.78 11.06 -12.02
CA ASP A 139 -17.60 12.45 -12.44
C ASP A 139 -17.13 13.34 -11.29
N ILE A 140 -17.18 12.82 -10.05
CA ILE A 140 -16.65 13.47 -8.85
C ILE A 140 -15.19 13.94 -9.02
N PHE A 141 -14.37 13.16 -9.75
CA PHE A 141 -12.95 13.50 -9.95
C PHE A 141 -12.77 14.72 -10.86
N MET A 142 -13.73 14.99 -11.75
CA MET A 142 -13.70 16.10 -12.69
C MET A 142 -14.40 17.35 -12.12
N GLU A 143 -15.53 17.15 -11.45
CA GLU A 143 -16.40 18.22 -11.01
C GLU A 143 -15.94 18.85 -9.68
N ASN A 144 -15.36 18.05 -8.77
CA ASN A 144 -15.09 18.50 -7.38
C ASN A 144 -13.63 18.82 -7.12
N ASN A 145 -12.78 18.91 -8.13
CA ASN A 145 -11.35 19.24 -7.97
C ASN A 145 -10.64 18.44 -6.87
N LEU A 146 -10.98 17.16 -6.73
CA LEU A 146 -10.43 16.30 -5.66
C LEU A 146 -8.90 16.22 -5.65
N LEU A 147 -8.25 16.49 -6.79
CA LEU A 147 -6.80 16.52 -6.96
C LEU A 147 -6.21 17.93 -6.88
N THR A 148 -6.98 18.94 -6.42
CA THR A 148 -6.47 20.29 -6.24
C THR A 148 -5.38 20.37 -5.16
N LYS A 149 -4.49 21.35 -5.31
CA LYS A 149 -3.47 21.69 -4.30
C LYS A 149 -4.03 22.53 -3.15
N ASP A 150 -5.25 23.05 -3.31
CA ASP A 150 -5.88 23.89 -2.30
C ASP A 150 -6.13 23.04 -1.04
N TYR A 151 -5.82 23.62 0.11
CA TYR A 151 -5.94 22.97 1.43
C TYR A 151 -5.18 21.64 1.58
N LEU A 152 -4.21 21.36 0.69
CA LEU A 152 -3.53 20.06 0.60
C LEU A 152 -2.96 19.60 1.94
N LEU A 153 -2.20 20.47 2.63
CA LEU A 153 -1.54 20.10 3.90
C LEU A 153 -2.56 19.90 5.03
N ASP A 154 -3.60 20.71 5.06
CA ASP A 154 -4.66 20.61 6.06
C ASP A 154 -5.48 19.33 5.87
N ASP A 155 -5.90 19.06 4.64
CA ASP A 155 -6.65 17.85 4.30
C ASP A 155 -5.80 16.59 4.52
N LEU A 156 -4.51 16.62 4.15
CA LEU A 156 -3.60 15.51 4.36
C LEU A 156 -3.42 15.24 5.85
N SER A 157 -3.21 16.28 6.66
CA SER A 157 -3.11 16.15 8.11
C SER A 157 -4.38 15.53 8.72
N LYS A 158 -5.56 15.97 8.29
CA LYS A 158 -6.84 15.41 8.72
C LYS A 158 -7.00 13.95 8.26
N SER A 159 -6.66 13.65 7.00
CA SER A 159 -6.75 12.30 6.45
C SER A 159 -5.88 11.29 7.19
N VAL A 160 -4.66 11.67 7.56
CA VAL A 160 -3.72 10.83 8.31
C VAL A 160 -4.22 10.58 9.73
N ASN A 161 -4.74 11.59 10.41
CA ASN A 161 -5.26 11.45 11.79
C ASN A 161 -6.49 10.53 11.88
N ILE A 162 -7.28 10.45 10.81
CA ILE A 162 -8.49 9.59 10.75
C ILE A 162 -8.13 8.18 10.28
N SER A 163 -7.00 8.00 9.56
CA SER A 163 -6.67 6.76 8.89
C SER A 163 -6.18 5.68 9.84
N GLU A 164 -6.53 4.44 9.55
CA GLU A 164 -5.99 3.25 10.24
C GLU A 164 -4.47 3.11 10.06
N MET A 165 -3.90 3.78 9.07
CA MET A 165 -2.48 3.86 8.80
C MET A 165 -1.69 4.53 9.92
N SER A 166 -2.16 5.68 10.43
CA SER A 166 -1.59 6.33 11.60
C SER A 166 -1.56 5.39 12.80
N ARG A 167 -2.65 4.66 13.00
CA ARG A 167 -2.74 3.68 14.08
C ARG A 167 -1.76 2.52 13.90
N ARG A 168 -1.52 2.07 12.67
CA ARG A 168 -0.51 1.03 12.37
C ARG A 168 0.89 1.54 12.62
N LYS A 169 1.23 2.72 12.10
CA LYS A 169 2.55 3.34 12.31
C LYS A 169 2.79 3.69 13.76
N PHE A 170 1.79 4.21 14.45
CA PHE A 170 1.86 4.44 15.89
C PHE A 170 2.15 3.14 16.66
N ARG A 171 1.49 2.02 16.32
CA ARG A 171 1.76 0.72 16.94
C ARG A 171 3.18 0.25 16.71
N GLU A 172 3.72 0.38 15.50
CA GLU A 172 5.10 0.03 15.19
C GLU A 172 6.08 0.86 16.03
N ILE A 173 5.86 2.17 16.08
CA ILE A 173 6.66 3.10 16.90
C ILE A 173 6.54 2.77 18.37
N ALA A 174 5.34 2.55 18.88
CA ALA A 174 5.08 2.24 20.28
C ALA A 174 5.73 0.91 20.71
N VAL A 175 5.81 -0.06 19.82
CA VAL A 175 6.54 -1.31 20.08
C VAL A 175 8.05 -1.08 20.11
N ILE A 176 8.61 -0.36 19.13
CA ILE A 176 10.05 -0.07 19.06
C ILE A 176 10.51 0.76 20.26
N SER A 177 9.69 1.73 20.68
CA SER A 177 9.95 2.59 21.83
C SER A 177 9.68 1.93 23.18
N GLY A 178 9.19 0.69 23.20
CA GLY A 178 8.87 -0.05 24.43
C GLY A 178 7.60 0.41 25.16
N LEU A 179 6.79 1.27 24.55
CA LEU A 179 5.50 1.70 25.09
C LEU A 179 4.46 0.58 25.07
N VAL A 180 4.58 -0.34 24.12
CA VAL A 180 3.68 -1.49 23.97
C VAL A 180 4.49 -2.78 23.98
N PHE A 181 4.16 -3.67 24.91
CA PHE A 181 4.80 -4.97 25.01
C PHE A 181 4.10 -6.01 24.14
N GLN A 182 4.81 -6.58 23.19
CA GLN A 182 4.27 -7.60 22.28
C GLN A 182 4.14 -9.01 22.87
N GLY A 183 4.55 -9.21 24.10
CA GLY A 183 4.62 -10.51 24.73
C GLY A 183 5.98 -11.19 24.55
N TYR A 184 6.11 -12.39 25.10
CA TYR A 184 7.31 -13.20 24.94
C TYR A 184 7.24 -14.03 23.65
N PRO A 185 8.39 -14.46 23.09
CA PRO A 185 8.42 -15.32 21.89
C PRO A 185 7.58 -16.60 22.03
N THR A 186 7.39 -17.09 23.26
CA THR A 186 6.58 -18.30 23.57
C THR A 186 5.11 -17.96 23.85
N LYS A 187 4.78 -16.70 24.13
CA LYS A 187 3.43 -16.26 24.47
C LYS A 187 3.21 -14.83 23.92
N PRO A 188 3.05 -14.68 22.61
CA PRO A 188 2.77 -13.37 22.05
C PRO A 188 1.41 -12.84 22.50
N VAL A 189 1.32 -11.52 22.68
CA VAL A 189 0.03 -10.86 22.97
C VAL A 189 -0.82 -10.86 21.70
N LYS A 190 -2.10 -11.19 21.83
CA LYS A 190 -3.00 -11.20 20.68
C LYS A 190 -3.12 -9.80 20.06
N THR A 191 -3.15 -9.72 18.74
CA THR A 191 -3.24 -8.46 17.98
C THR A 191 -4.40 -7.56 18.45
N LYS A 192 -5.55 -8.15 18.81
CA LYS A 192 -6.69 -7.42 19.38
C LYS A 192 -6.35 -6.68 20.68
N GLN A 193 -5.55 -7.28 21.57
CA GLN A 193 -5.14 -6.66 22.84
C GLN A 193 -4.13 -5.53 22.62
N LEU A 194 -3.24 -5.70 21.61
CA LEU A 194 -2.34 -4.64 21.17
C LEU A 194 -3.10 -3.46 20.57
N GLN A 195 -4.19 -3.75 19.83
CA GLN A 195 -5.07 -2.72 19.28
C GLN A 195 -5.82 -1.94 20.37
N SER A 196 -6.34 -2.61 21.37
CA SER A 196 -7.00 -1.96 22.52
C SER A 196 -6.04 -1.08 23.32
N GLY A 197 -4.80 -1.54 23.54
CA GLY A 197 -3.78 -0.75 24.25
C GLY A 197 -3.35 0.50 23.47
N SER A 198 -3.35 0.46 22.14
CA SER A 198 -2.98 1.61 21.29
C SER A 198 -4.12 2.63 21.08
N GLN A 199 -5.34 2.33 21.52
CA GLN A 199 -6.48 3.26 21.50
C GLN A 199 -6.53 4.16 22.74
N LEU A 200 -5.68 3.92 23.73
CA LEU A 200 -5.60 4.68 24.98
C LEU A 200 -4.63 5.88 24.88
N PHE A 201 -3.96 6.01 23.78
CA PHE A 201 -3.04 7.11 23.44
C PHE A 201 -3.53 7.75 22.12
#